data_2b540b9152ccdc54c21f1c3ef80f62e9
#
_entry.id   2b540b9152ccdc54c21f1c3ef80f62e9
#
_cell.length_a   1.000
_cell.length_b   1.000
_cell.length_c   1.000
_cell.angle_alpha   90.00
_cell.angle_beta   90.00
_cell.angle_gamma   90.00
#
_symmetry.space_group_name_H-M   'P 1'
#
loop_
_entity.id
_entity.type
_entity.pdbx_description
1 polymer ?
#
loop_
_entity_poly.entity_id
_entity_poly.type
_entity_poly.pdbx_seq_one_letter_code
_entity_poly.pdbx_strand_id
1 'polypeptide(L)'
;MNGTYRIECIPNVSSADPDVLDKICAAIHAVPEVDLRFVDTGLSANRTVFTYIGPAHAVFEATEKMIDTALAYIDMRKHSGVHPRMGAVDVCPFVLL
;
A
#
# COMPACT_ATOMS: atom_id res chain seq x y z
N MET A 1 -12.69 -19.02 -12.47
CA MET A 1 -12.72 -17.58 -12.67
C MET A 1 -11.40 -17.14 -13.27
N ASN A 2 -11.44 -16.38 -14.26
CA ASN A 2 -10.29 -16.09 -15.11
C ASN A 2 -9.80 -14.65 -14.97
N GLY A 3 -9.94 -14.06 -13.82
CA GLY A 3 -9.46 -12.72 -13.59
C GLY A 3 -10.37 -11.62 -14.14
N THR A 4 -11.63 -11.95 -14.42
CA THR A 4 -12.57 -10.93 -14.87
C THR A 4 -13.05 -10.03 -13.75
N TYR A 5 -12.93 -10.46 -12.51
CA TYR A 5 -13.26 -9.63 -11.36
C TYR A 5 -12.19 -8.56 -11.15
N ARG A 6 -12.63 -7.34 -10.96
CA ARG A 6 -11.76 -6.23 -10.63
C ARG A 6 -11.99 -5.84 -9.18
N ILE A 7 -10.91 -5.52 -8.49
CA ILE A 7 -10.99 -5.07 -7.11
C ILE A 7 -10.13 -3.83 -6.92
N GLU A 8 -10.52 -3.06 -5.92
CA GLU A 8 -9.78 -1.90 -5.47
C GLU A 8 -9.18 -2.23 -4.11
N CYS A 9 -7.92 -1.88 -3.91
CA CYS A 9 -7.25 -2.02 -2.62
C CYS A 9 -6.82 -0.65 -2.12
N ILE A 10 -7.06 -0.38 -0.84
CA ILE A 10 -6.81 0.93 -0.25
C ILE A 10 -6.00 0.77 1.05
N PRO A 11 -4.73 0.33 0.97
CA PRO A 11 -3.93 0.13 2.17
C PRO A 11 -3.44 1.44 2.77
N ASN A 12 -3.33 1.45 4.09
CA ASN A 12 -2.70 2.51 4.86
C ASN A 12 -1.31 2.02 5.30
N VAL A 13 -0.29 2.79 4.98
CA VAL A 13 1.10 2.47 5.28
C VAL A 13 1.65 3.46 6.29
N SER A 14 2.37 2.99 7.30
CA SER A 14 2.85 3.80 8.43
C SER A 14 4.15 4.52 8.09
N SER A 15 4.14 5.30 7.03
CA SER A 15 5.27 6.13 6.63
C SER A 15 4.82 7.29 5.76
N ALA A 16 5.51 8.41 5.88
CA ALA A 16 5.41 9.54 4.96
C ALA A 16 6.77 9.85 4.33
N ASP A 17 7.76 8.97 4.51
CA ASP A 17 9.10 9.14 3.98
C ASP A 17 9.10 8.91 2.47
N PRO A 18 9.49 9.92 1.65
CA PRO A 18 9.47 9.77 0.18
C PRO A 18 10.26 8.59 -0.34
N ASP A 19 11.41 8.27 0.27
CA ASP A 19 12.23 7.14 -0.19
C ASP A 19 11.50 5.81 0.01
N VAL A 20 10.83 5.65 1.14
CA VAL A 20 10.04 4.45 1.43
C VAL A 20 8.85 4.37 0.48
N LEU A 21 8.16 5.50 0.27
CA LEU A 21 7.00 5.54 -0.62
C LEU A 21 7.38 5.21 -2.06
N ASP A 22 8.54 5.68 -2.53
CA ASP A 22 9.02 5.36 -3.87
C ASP A 22 9.25 3.85 -4.03
N LYS A 23 9.79 3.20 -3.00
CA LYS A 23 10.00 1.75 -3.03
C LYS A 23 8.68 0.99 -3.05
N ILE A 24 7.70 1.47 -2.31
CA ILE A 24 6.37 0.86 -2.29
C ILE A 24 5.68 1.05 -3.65
N CYS A 25 5.76 2.24 -4.23
CA CYS A 25 5.21 2.49 -5.57
C CYS A 25 5.86 1.57 -6.60
N ALA A 26 7.17 1.39 -6.54
CA ALA A 26 7.88 0.50 -7.45
C ALA A 26 7.41 -0.95 -7.29
N ALA A 27 7.16 -1.39 -6.06
CA ALA A 27 6.65 -2.74 -5.81
C ALA A 27 5.27 -2.95 -6.43
N ILE A 28 4.38 -1.97 -6.32
CA ILE A 28 3.05 -2.03 -6.92
C ILE A 28 3.16 -2.02 -8.44
N HIS A 29 4.00 -1.14 -8.99
CA HIS A 29 4.19 -1.03 -10.44
C HIS A 29 4.89 -2.25 -11.05
N ALA A 30 5.51 -3.09 -10.23
CA ALA A 30 6.10 -4.34 -10.72
C ALA A 30 5.03 -5.32 -11.23
N VAL A 31 3.75 -5.09 -10.90
CA VAL A 31 2.63 -5.86 -11.41
C VAL A 31 1.92 -5.02 -12.48
N PRO A 32 2.16 -5.27 -13.77
CA PRO A 32 1.73 -4.35 -14.83
C PRO A 32 0.22 -4.21 -14.99
N GLU A 33 -0.56 -5.19 -14.55
CA GLU A 33 -2.02 -5.16 -14.65
C GLU A 33 -2.67 -4.27 -13.59
N VAL A 34 -1.90 -3.81 -12.61
CA VAL A 34 -2.42 -2.98 -11.51
C VAL A 34 -2.23 -1.51 -11.85
N ASP A 35 -3.28 -0.75 -11.65
CA ASP A 35 -3.31 0.69 -11.90
C ASP A 35 -3.27 1.40 -10.54
N LEU A 36 -2.13 2.02 -10.22
CA LEU A 36 -1.99 2.82 -9.01
C LEU A 36 -2.61 4.20 -9.28
N ARG A 37 -3.71 4.48 -8.62
CA ARG A 37 -4.52 5.67 -8.84
C ARG A 37 -4.16 6.84 -7.96
N PHE A 38 -3.98 6.60 -6.68
CA PHE A 38 -3.75 7.67 -5.71
C PHE A 38 -2.71 7.27 -4.69
N VAL A 39 -1.90 8.25 -4.30
CA VAL A 39 -0.97 8.17 -3.18
C VAL A 39 -1.22 9.42 -2.35
N ASP A 40 -1.83 9.26 -1.19
CA ASP A 40 -2.25 10.39 -0.36
C ASP A 40 -1.50 10.34 0.97
N THR A 41 -0.60 11.30 1.17
CA THR A 41 0.30 11.34 2.32
C THR A 41 -0.18 12.33 3.38
N GLY A 42 -0.34 11.84 4.60
CA GLY A 42 -0.63 12.66 5.77
C GLY A 42 0.63 12.81 6.60
N LEU A 43 1.30 13.97 6.49
CA LEU A 43 2.59 14.19 7.15
C LEU A 43 2.48 14.16 8.67
N SER A 44 1.47 14.82 9.24
CA SER A 44 1.33 14.88 10.69
C SER A 44 0.99 13.52 11.30
N ALA A 45 0.31 12.66 10.55
CA ALA A 45 0.01 11.30 11.00
C ALA A 45 1.14 10.33 10.66
N ASN A 46 2.12 10.74 9.86
CA ASN A 46 3.20 9.91 9.36
C ASN A 46 2.64 8.65 8.69
N ARG A 47 1.73 8.85 7.73
CA ARG A 47 0.95 7.78 7.12
C ARG A 47 0.65 8.13 5.68
N THR A 48 0.57 7.10 4.84
CA THR A 48 0.20 7.25 3.43
C THR A 48 -0.85 6.22 3.06
N VAL A 49 -1.85 6.65 2.31
CA VAL A 49 -2.90 5.80 1.76
C VAL A 49 -2.62 5.61 0.28
N PHE A 50 -2.52 4.37 -0.16
CA PHE A 50 -2.40 4.02 -1.57
C PHE A 50 -3.75 3.51 -2.05
N THR A 51 -4.09 3.81 -3.30
CA THR A 51 -5.31 3.29 -3.93
C THR A 51 -4.92 2.70 -5.27
N TYR A 52 -5.16 1.41 -5.47
CA TYR A 52 -4.88 0.76 -6.74
C TYR A 52 -5.96 -0.24 -7.10
N ILE A 53 -6.13 -0.45 -8.41
CA ILE A 53 -7.22 -1.22 -8.99
C ILE A 53 -6.65 -2.17 -10.03
N GLY A 54 -7.24 -3.33 -10.17
CA GLY A 54 -6.87 -4.27 -11.21
C GLY A 54 -7.63 -5.58 -11.10
N PRO A 55 -7.28 -6.56 -11.94
CA PRO A 55 -7.82 -7.90 -11.79
C PRO A 55 -7.45 -8.45 -10.41
N ALA A 56 -8.32 -9.25 -9.82
CA ALA A 56 -8.16 -9.71 -8.45
C ALA A 56 -6.79 -10.35 -8.20
N HIS A 57 -6.36 -11.26 -9.09
CA HIS A 57 -5.07 -11.95 -8.90
C HIS A 57 -3.89 -10.97 -8.90
N ALA A 58 -3.96 -9.94 -9.74
CA ALA A 58 -2.89 -8.95 -9.86
C ALA A 58 -2.86 -8.04 -8.65
N VAL A 59 -4.02 -7.63 -8.14
CA VAL A 59 -4.10 -6.79 -6.94
C VAL A 59 -3.58 -7.55 -5.73
N PHE A 60 -3.89 -8.83 -5.59
CA PHE A 60 -3.35 -9.64 -4.50
C PHE A 60 -1.83 -9.76 -4.59
N GLU A 61 -1.29 -9.96 -5.79
CA GLU A 61 0.15 -10.02 -6.00
C GLU A 61 0.82 -8.69 -5.64
N ALA A 62 0.27 -7.57 -6.10
CA ALA A 62 0.79 -6.24 -5.79
C ALA A 62 0.74 -5.96 -4.30
N THR A 63 -0.33 -6.40 -3.63
CA THR A 63 -0.47 -6.21 -2.18
C THR A 63 0.59 -6.98 -1.41
N GLU A 64 0.88 -8.23 -1.82
CA GLU A 64 1.93 -9.01 -1.20
C GLU A 64 3.29 -8.33 -1.34
N LYS A 65 3.62 -7.84 -2.54
CA LYS A 65 4.86 -7.11 -2.78
C LYS A 65 4.93 -5.82 -1.97
N MET A 66 3.82 -5.11 -1.86
CA MET A 66 3.73 -3.86 -1.10
C MET A 66 3.96 -4.11 0.39
N ILE A 67 3.34 -5.16 0.93
CA ILE A 67 3.49 -5.52 2.36
C ILE A 67 4.94 -5.90 2.64
N ASP A 68 5.55 -6.73 1.79
CA ASP A 68 6.95 -7.15 1.97
C ASP A 68 7.88 -5.94 1.96
N THR A 69 7.65 -4.99 1.06
CA THR A 69 8.44 -3.77 0.96
C THR A 69 8.25 -2.90 2.20
N ALA A 70 7.00 -2.74 2.65
CA ALA A 70 6.71 -1.94 3.84
C ALA A 70 7.39 -2.54 5.08
N LEU A 71 7.33 -3.86 5.24
CA LEU A 71 7.98 -4.53 6.36
C LEU A 71 9.50 -4.38 6.33
N ALA A 72 10.08 -4.35 5.12
CA ALA A 72 11.53 -4.23 4.97
C ALA A 72 12.06 -2.84 5.29
N TYR A 73 11.27 -1.79 5.01
CA TYR A 73 11.77 -0.42 5.04
C TYR A 73 11.14 0.48 6.12
N ILE A 74 10.09 0.03 6.80
CA ILE A 74 9.45 0.82 7.84
C ILE A 74 9.85 0.30 9.21
N ASP A 75 10.51 1.16 10.00
CA ASP A 75 10.91 0.80 11.36
C ASP A 75 9.92 1.43 12.35
N MET A 76 9.02 0.63 12.87
CA MET A 76 7.98 1.10 13.78
C MET A 76 8.53 1.57 15.13
N ARG A 77 9.74 1.18 15.48
CA ARG A 77 10.36 1.66 16.72
C ARG A 77 10.76 3.12 16.64
N LYS A 78 10.95 3.62 15.41
CA LYS A 78 11.30 5.03 15.16
C LYS A 78 10.08 5.84 14.73
N HIS A 79 8.92 5.21 14.69
CA HIS A 79 7.71 5.84 14.20
C HIS A 79 7.23 6.92 15.17
N SER A 80 6.89 8.09 14.62
CA SER A 80 6.22 9.14 15.36
C SER A 80 5.10 9.70 14.50
N GLY A 81 4.01 10.08 15.12
CA GLY A 81 2.86 10.61 14.43
C GLY A 81 1.71 10.74 15.42
N VAL A 82 0.62 11.36 14.98
CA VAL A 82 -0.52 11.62 15.85
C VAL A 82 -1.45 10.42 15.99
N HIS A 83 -1.29 9.39 15.16
CA HIS A 83 -2.08 8.17 15.23
C HIS A 83 -1.29 7.05 15.89
N PRO A 84 -1.92 6.22 16.72
CA PRO A 84 -1.31 4.98 17.18
C PRO A 84 -1.06 4.05 16.00
N ARG A 85 0.04 3.29 16.04
CA ARG A 85 0.37 2.33 14.99
C ARG A 85 0.57 0.95 15.57
N MET A 86 0.03 -0.04 14.86
CA MET A 86 0.15 -1.44 15.25
C MET A 86 1.12 -2.19 14.35
N GLY A 87 1.47 -1.62 13.20
CA GLY A 87 2.38 -2.25 12.25
C GLY A 87 2.63 -1.37 11.04
N ALA A 88 3.48 -1.85 10.12
CA ALA A 88 3.86 -1.12 8.92
C ALA A 88 2.68 -0.90 7.98
N VAL A 89 1.78 -1.87 7.89
CA VAL A 89 0.54 -1.76 7.11
C VAL A 89 -0.62 -1.86 8.08
N ASP A 90 -1.31 -0.74 8.27
CA ASP A 90 -2.29 -0.60 9.34
C ASP A 90 -3.67 -1.12 8.94
N VAL A 91 -4.11 -0.76 7.74
CA VAL A 91 -5.42 -1.17 7.20
C VAL A 91 -5.21 -1.53 5.73
N CYS A 92 -5.83 -2.61 5.27
CA CYS A 92 -5.68 -3.04 3.87
C CYS A 92 -7.02 -3.60 3.35
N PRO A 93 -8.02 -2.73 3.10
CA PRO A 93 -9.31 -3.21 2.61
C PRO A 93 -9.29 -3.50 1.12
N PHE A 94 -10.10 -4.49 0.72
CA PHE A 94 -10.33 -4.83 -0.67
C PHE A 94 -11.81 -4.61 -0.98
N VAL A 95 -12.09 -3.93 -2.10
CA VAL A 95 -13.45 -3.63 -2.53
C VAL A 95 -13.71 -4.25 -3.89
N LEU A 96 -14.73 -5.06 -4.00
CA LEU A 96 -15.14 -5.63 -5.29
C LEU A 96 -15.82 -4.55 -6.12
N LEU A 97 -15.40 -4.41 -7.34
CA LEU A 97 -15.94 -3.41 -8.26
C LEU A 97 -16.96 -4.01 -9.24
#